data_4c64236877ddf6e01fb72c08d786e753
#
_entry.id   4c64236877ddf6e01fb72c08d786e753
#
_cell.length_a   1.000
_cell.length_b   1.000
_cell.length_c   1.000
_cell.angle_alpha   90.00
_cell.angle_beta   90.00
_cell.angle_gamma   90.00
#
_symmetry.space_group_name_H-M   'P 1'
#
loop_
_entity.id
_entity.type
_entity.pdbx_description
1 polymer ?
#
loop_
_entity_poly.entity_id
_entity_poly.type
_entity_poly.pdbx_seq_one_letter_code
_entity_poly.pdbx_strand_id
1 'polypeptide(L)'
;MTPAITLWLAFIMAAGAVAWFGSRRQAIAFLIVAIATAPATLTTLGHASPLTPPKGHYTVLGARIDIDEAIWVLLDGDGGPPRYYRLPYTAGTANALQAAQDMASGEGGTVGMRMGEDGSPGFAEEGGAGQEEQKREEEALLQ
;
A
#
# COMPACT_ATOMS: atom_id res chain seq x y z
N MET A 1 -5.15 15.30 1.63
CA MET A 1 -4.17 15.91 0.69
C MET A 1 -4.28 17.42 0.59
N THR A 2 -5.46 17.99 0.72
CA THR A 2 -5.70 19.42 0.64
C THR A 2 -4.95 20.32 1.64
N PRO A 3 -4.80 19.98 2.96
CA PRO A 3 -4.24 20.95 3.91
C PRO A 3 -2.74 21.25 3.72
N ALA A 4 -1.94 20.27 3.28
CA ALA A 4 -0.51 20.48 3.08
C ALA A 4 -0.21 21.31 1.83
N ILE A 5 -0.94 21.07 0.75
CA ILE A 5 -0.82 21.84 -0.49
C ILE A 5 -1.33 23.27 -0.26
N THR A 6 -2.43 23.45 0.46
CA THR A 6 -2.96 24.80 0.77
C THR A 6 -2.00 25.59 1.66
N LEU A 7 -1.37 24.94 2.64
CA LEU A 7 -0.40 25.58 3.53
C LEU A 7 0.87 25.99 2.75
N TRP A 8 1.36 25.12 1.87
CA TRP A 8 2.49 25.43 1.00
C TRP A 8 2.17 26.58 0.06
N LEU A 9 1.00 26.56 -0.61
CA LEU A 9 0.57 27.67 -1.46
C LEU A 9 0.43 28.98 -0.69
N ALA A 10 -0.14 28.95 0.51
CA ALA A 10 -0.25 30.14 1.36
C ALA A 10 1.14 30.71 1.73
N PHE A 11 2.09 29.84 2.06
CA PHE A 11 3.47 30.24 2.35
C PHE A 11 4.16 30.86 1.13
N ILE A 12 4.03 30.23 -0.06
CA ILE A 12 4.57 30.76 -1.32
C ILE A 12 3.95 32.11 -1.68
N MET A 13 2.63 32.27 -1.50
CA MET A 13 1.94 33.55 -1.75
C MET A 13 2.42 34.63 -0.81
N ALA A 14 2.54 34.36 0.49
CA ALA A 14 3.02 35.32 1.47
C ALA A 14 4.48 35.74 1.21
N ALA A 15 5.37 34.76 1.00
CA ALA A 15 6.78 35.02 0.70
C ALA A 15 6.95 35.71 -0.67
N GLY A 16 6.13 35.36 -1.66
CA GLY A 16 6.09 36.02 -2.97
C GLY A 16 5.69 37.49 -2.89
N ALA A 17 4.68 37.81 -2.06
CA ALA A 17 4.27 39.19 -1.82
C ALA A 17 5.42 40.02 -1.22
N VAL A 18 6.15 39.47 -0.24
CA VAL A 18 7.31 40.13 0.35
C VAL A 18 8.42 40.32 -0.68
N ALA A 19 8.71 39.33 -1.53
CA ALA A 19 9.72 39.41 -2.57
C ALA A 19 9.36 40.42 -3.68
N TRP A 20 8.07 40.60 -3.95
CA TRP A 20 7.56 41.54 -4.97
C TRP A 20 7.86 43.00 -4.61
N PHE A 21 7.78 43.35 -3.33
CA PHE A 21 8.14 44.70 -2.83
C PHE A 21 9.66 44.90 -2.70
N GLY A 22 10.45 43.84 -2.90
CA GLY A 22 11.90 43.87 -2.87
C GLY A 22 12.54 44.24 -4.22
N SER A 23 13.80 43.91 -4.36
CA SER A 23 14.53 44.09 -5.62
C SER A 23 14.17 43.02 -6.65
N ARG A 24 14.28 43.37 -7.97
CA ARG A 24 14.08 42.40 -9.06
C ARG A 24 14.89 41.09 -8.86
N ARG A 25 16.11 41.22 -8.31
CA ARG A 25 16.99 40.07 -8.06
C ARG A 25 16.40 39.13 -7.00
N GLN A 26 15.78 39.69 -5.96
CA GLN A 26 15.11 38.89 -4.91
C GLN A 26 13.89 38.19 -5.45
N ALA A 27 13.10 38.85 -6.29
CA ALA A 27 11.92 38.21 -6.93
C ALA A 27 12.32 37.05 -7.84
N ILE A 28 13.38 37.19 -8.63
CA ILE A 28 13.89 36.11 -9.49
C ILE A 28 14.44 34.98 -8.64
N ALA A 29 15.23 35.24 -7.61
CA ALA A 29 15.76 34.23 -6.71
C ALA A 29 14.63 33.45 -6.01
N PHE A 30 13.60 34.12 -5.54
CA PHE A 30 12.43 33.51 -4.94
C PHE A 30 11.71 32.60 -5.91
N LEU A 31 11.50 33.04 -7.17
CA LEU A 31 10.85 32.24 -8.20
C LEU A 31 11.62 30.93 -8.48
N ILE A 32 12.94 31.02 -8.58
CA ILE A 32 13.81 29.85 -8.80
C ILE A 32 13.69 28.87 -7.62
N VAL A 33 13.75 29.35 -6.38
CA VAL A 33 13.61 28.50 -5.19
C VAL A 33 12.22 27.87 -5.11
N ALA A 34 11.16 28.63 -5.39
CA ALA A 34 9.80 28.13 -5.39
C ALA A 34 9.60 27.00 -6.41
N ILE A 35 10.10 27.15 -7.63
CA ILE A 35 10.03 26.13 -8.68
C ILE A 35 10.89 24.91 -8.30
N ALA A 36 12.07 25.10 -7.77
CA ALA A 36 12.97 24.01 -7.39
C ALA A 36 12.44 23.19 -6.20
N THR A 37 11.71 23.82 -5.26
CA THR A 37 11.15 23.16 -4.09
C THR A 37 9.79 22.50 -4.35
N ALA A 38 9.06 22.90 -5.40
CA ALA A 38 7.76 22.35 -5.73
C ALA A 38 7.76 20.81 -5.90
N PRO A 39 8.68 20.16 -6.63
CA PRO A 39 8.75 18.70 -6.71
C PRO A 39 9.01 18.03 -5.36
N ALA A 40 9.86 18.64 -4.51
CA ALA A 40 10.19 18.09 -3.21
C ALA A 40 8.97 18.02 -2.28
N THR A 41 8.05 18.99 -2.34
CA THR A 41 6.82 18.95 -1.55
C THR A 41 5.88 17.83 -1.98
N LEU A 42 5.85 17.48 -3.26
CA LEU A 42 5.04 16.38 -3.78
C LEU A 42 5.63 15.01 -3.41
N THR A 43 6.95 14.89 -3.35
CA THR A 43 7.62 13.63 -3.00
C THR A 43 7.66 13.37 -1.50
N THR A 44 7.89 14.39 -0.68
CA THR A 44 7.99 14.25 0.79
C THR A 44 6.63 14.09 1.48
N LEU A 45 5.57 14.67 0.94
CA LEU A 45 4.21 14.54 1.48
C LEU A 45 3.56 13.18 1.19
N GLY A 46 4.25 12.29 0.47
CA GLY A 46 3.76 10.98 0.10
C GLY A 46 2.40 11.09 -0.61
N HIS A 47 2.30 10.62 -1.80
CA HIS A 47 0.99 10.40 -2.39
C HIS A 47 0.32 9.30 -1.56
N ALA A 48 -0.70 9.65 -0.76
CA ALA A 48 -1.67 8.68 -0.29
C ALA A 48 -2.54 8.25 -1.49
N SER A 49 -1.89 7.88 -2.58
CA SER A 49 -2.52 7.19 -3.66
C SER A 49 -2.67 5.77 -3.19
N PRO A 50 -3.89 5.23 -3.11
CA PRO A 50 -4.06 3.82 -2.80
C PRO A 50 -3.35 3.04 -3.92
N LEU A 51 -2.21 2.47 -3.58
CA LEU A 51 -1.44 1.64 -4.50
C LEU A 51 -2.23 0.36 -4.71
N THR A 52 -2.43 -0.02 -5.95
CA THR A 52 -2.82 -1.38 -6.29
C THR A 52 -1.56 -2.23 -6.20
N PRO A 53 -1.59 -3.41 -5.55
CA PRO A 53 -0.42 -4.26 -5.47
C PRO A 53 0.00 -4.71 -6.87
N PRO A 54 1.31 -4.71 -7.19
CA PRO A 54 1.80 -5.29 -8.43
C PRO A 54 1.53 -6.80 -8.46
N LYS A 55 1.70 -7.42 -9.62
CA LYS A 55 1.60 -8.88 -9.75
C LYS A 55 2.61 -9.57 -8.86
N GLY A 56 2.18 -10.60 -8.14
CA GLY A 56 3.06 -11.34 -7.24
C GLY A 56 2.31 -12.10 -6.17
N HIS A 57 3.09 -12.73 -5.31
CA HIS A 57 2.62 -13.41 -4.11
C HIS A 57 2.92 -12.53 -2.91
N TYR A 58 1.98 -12.47 -1.99
CA TYR A 58 2.04 -11.63 -0.81
C TYR A 58 1.47 -12.38 0.39
N THR A 59 2.02 -12.13 1.56
CA THR A 59 1.41 -12.57 2.82
C THR A 59 0.55 -11.43 3.36
N VAL A 60 -0.69 -11.72 3.73
CA VAL A 60 -1.62 -10.74 4.31
C VAL A 60 -1.38 -10.67 5.81
N LEU A 61 -0.79 -9.57 6.27
CA LEU A 61 -0.56 -9.30 7.69
C LEU A 61 -1.79 -8.73 8.40
N GLY A 62 -2.69 -8.13 7.66
CA GLY A 62 -3.93 -7.57 8.18
C GLY A 62 -4.82 -7.06 7.07
N ALA A 63 -6.12 -7.04 7.33
CA ALA A 63 -7.09 -6.56 6.36
C ALA A 63 -8.26 -5.86 7.05
N ARG A 64 -8.85 -4.91 6.33
CA ARG A 64 -10.07 -4.21 6.70
C ARG A 64 -10.99 -4.12 5.49
N ILE A 65 -12.21 -4.55 5.66
CA ILE A 65 -13.24 -4.51 4.63
C ILE A 65 -14.18 -3.35 4.92
N ASP A 66 -14.18 -2.35 4.05
CA ASP A 66 -15.17 -1.27 4.05
C ASP A 66 -16.19 -1.63 2.97
N ILE A 67 -17.39 -2.05 3.40
CA ILE A 67 -18.45 -2.58 2.54
C ILE A 67 -18.84 -1.50 1.51
N ASP A 68 -18.96 -1.91 0.25
CA ASP A 68 -19.28 -1.07 -0.92
C ASP A 68 -18.27 0.05 -1.22
N GLU A 69 -17.15 0.12 -0.50
CA GLU A 69 -16.13 1.15 -0.71
C GLU A 69 -14.79 0.54 -1.16
N ALA A 70 -14.14 -0.24 -0.32
CA ALA A 70 -12.83 -0.81 -0.60
C ALA A 70 -12.45 -1.93 0.38
N ILE A 71 -11.48 -2.73 -0.02
CA ILE A 71 -10.79 -3.67 0.87
C ILE A 71 -9.36 -3.16 1.05
N TRP A 72 -8.99 -2.91 2.29
CA TRP A 72 -7.67 -2.45 2.68
C TRP A 72 -6.86 -3.64 3.19
N VAL A 73 -5.69 -3.85 2.62
CA VAL A 73 -4.82 -4.98 2.99
C VAL A 73 -3.41 -4.49 3.28
N LEU A 74 -2.85 -4.97 4.37
CA LEU A 74 -1.43 -4.83 4.69
C LEU A 74 -0.72 -6.07 4.17
N LEU A 75 0.08 -5.89 3.14
CA LEU A 75 0.76 -6.98 2.44
C LEU A 75 2.26 -6.94 2.73
N ASP A 76 2.81 -8.09 3.03
CA ASP A 76 4.23 -8.36 3.02
C ASP A 76 4.58 -9.09 1.73
N GLY A 77 5.60 -8.61 1.01
CA GLY A 77 6.03 -9.16 -0.26
C GLY A 77 7.55 -9.27 -0.34
N ASP A 78 8.05 -9.95 -1.35
CA ASP A 78 9.46 -10.25 -1.53
C ASP A 78 10.35 -8.99 -1.50
N GLY A 79 11.06 -8.79 -0.38
CA GLY A 79 12.21 -7.90 -0.29
C GLY A 79 11.96 -6.44 0.10
N GLY A 80 10.81 -6.11 0.67
CA GLY A 80 10.52 -4.75 1.14
C GLY A 80 9.77 -4.70 2.46
N PRO A 81 9.64 -3.53 3.08
CA PRO A 81 8.79 -3.39 4.25
C PRO A 81 7.31 -3.59 3.86
N PRO A 82 6.48 -4.12 4.78
CA PRO A 82 5.04 -4.27 4.56
C PRO A 82 4.40 -2.96 4.12
N ARG A 83 3.49 -3.05 3.16
CA ARG A 83 2.81 -1.87 2.59
C ARG A 83 1.30 -2.03 2.62
N TYR A 84 0.63 -0.88 2.74
CA TYR A 84 -0.81 -0.82 2.75
C TYR A 84 -1.34 -0.58 1.33
N TYR A 85 -2.25 -1.48 0.89
CA TYR A 85 -2.83 -1.44 -0.45
C TYR A 85 -4.34 -1.34 -0.37
N ARG A 86 -4.94 -0.80 -1.43
CA ARG A 86 -6.38 -0.73 -1.60
C ARG A 86 -6.79 -1.63 -2.77
N LEU A 87 -7.68 -2.56 -2.50
CA LEU A 87 -8.32 -3.39 -3.51
C LEU A 87 -9.74 -2.88 -3.78
N PRO A 88 -10.26 -3.04 -5.00
CA PRO A 88 -11.66 -2.75 -5.28
C PRO A 88 -12.55 -3.70 -4.47
N TYR A 89 -13.63 -3.14 -3.89
CA TYR A 89 -14.60 -3.96 -3.20
C TYR A 89 -15.40 -4.78 -4.20
N THR A 90 -15.47 -6.07 -3.99
CA THR A 90 -16.49 -6.97 -4.54
C THR A 90 -16.91 -7.94 -3.45
N ALA A 91 -18.18 -8.34 -3.45
CA ALA A 91 -18.67 -9.33 -2.47
C ALA A 91 -17.88 -10.65 -2.55
N GLY A 92 -17.48 -11.07 -3.75
CA GLY A 92 -16.68 -12.26 -3.96
C GLY A 92 -15.28 -12.15 -3.31
N THR A 93 -14.60 -11.04 -3.53
CA THR A 93 -13.26 -10.76 -2.94
C THR A 93 -13.32 -10.66 -1.41
N ALA A 94 -14.36 -9.99 -0.88
CA ALA A 94 -14.56 -9.85 0.56
C ALA A 94 -14.82 -11.22 1.22
N ASN A 95 -15.69 -12.03 0.63
CA ASN A 95 -15.99 -13.38 1.14
C ASN A 95 -14.78 -14.31 1.06
N ALA A 96 -14.01 -14.26 -0.03
CA ALA A 96 -12.79 -15.06 -0.18
C ALA A 96 -11.72 -14.67 0.86
N LEU A 97 -11.55 -13.38 1.14
CA LEU A 97 -10.66 -12.91 2.18
C LEU A 97 -11.11 -13.35 3.56
N GLN A 98 -12.40 -13.23 3.88
CA GLN A 98 -12.94 -13.69 5.16
C GLN A 98 -12.78 -15.20 5.34
N ALA A 99 -13.12 -15.98 4.33
CA ALA A 99 -12.93 -17.43 4.39
C ALA A 99 -11.47 -17.84 4.62
N ALA A 100 -10.52 -17.17 3.95
CA ALA A 100 -9.10 -17.41 4.15
C ALA A 100 -8.63 -17.00 5.58
N GLN A 101 -9.17 -15.91 6.13
CA GLN A 101 -8.87 -15.49 7.50
C GLN A 101 -9.45 -16.46 8.54
N ASP A 102 -10.65 -16.95 8.33
CA ASP A 102 -11.29 -17.92 9.23
C ASP A 102 -10.52 -19.25 9.25
N MET A 103 -10.07 -19.73 8.10
CA MET A 103 -9.22 -20.92 8.00
C MET A 103 -7.86 -20.70 8.70
N ALA A 104 -7.17 -19.62 8.39
CA ALA A 104 -5.88 -19.30 9.00
C ALA A 104 -5.97 -19.13 10.53
N SER A 105 -7.08 -18.59 11.04
CA SER A 105 -7.29 -18.41 12.49
C SER A 105 -7.50 -19.73 13.21
N GLY A 106 -8.06 -20.74 12.55
CA GLY A 106 -8.30 -22.07 13.12
C GLY A 106 -7.03 -22.90 13.26
N GLU A 107 -6.06 -22.74 12.37
CA GLU A 107 -4.86 -23.58 12.28
C GLU A 107 -3.55 -22.84 12.60
N GLY A 108 -3.64 -21.56 12.98
CA GLY A 108 -2.45 -20.73 13.23
C GLY A 108 -1.66 -20.45 11.94
N GLY A 109 -2.32 -20.54 10.79
CA GLY A 109 -1.76 -20.27 9.47
C GLY A 109 -1.71 -18.78 9.14
N THR A 110 -1.11 -18.47 8.01
CA THR A 110 -1.09 -17.12 7.40
C THR A 110 -1.96 -17.10 6.16
N VAL A 111 -2.52 -15.94 5.85
CA VAL A 111 -3.30 -15.75 4.61
C VAL A 111 -2.36 -15.30 3.51
N GLY A 112 -2.24 -16.09 2.45
CA GLY A 112 -1.56 -15.72 1.23
C GLY A 112 -2.50 -14.98 0.27
N MET A 113 -1.98 -13.98 -0.44
CA MET A 113 -2.67 -13.30 -1.53
C MET A 113 -1.85 -13.39 -2.81
N ARG A 114 -2.49 -13.79 -3.88
CA ARG A 114 -1.91 -13.75 -5.22
C ARG A 114 -2.62 -12.71 -6.08
N MET A 115 -1.86 -11.76 -6.63
CA MET A 115 -2.39 -10.83 -7.63
C MET A 115 -2.22 -11.42 -9.03
N GLY A 116 -3.33 -11.67 -9.70
CA GLY A 116 -3.37 -12.19 -11.07
C GLY A 116 -2.91 -11.20 -12.12
N GLU A 117 -2.76 -11.69 -13.36
CA GLU A 117 -2.39 -10.84 -14.50
C GLU A 117 -3.48 -9.84 -14.91
N ASP A 118 -4.70 -10.18 -14.61
CA ASP A 118 -5.91 -9.37 -14.82
C ASP A 118 -6.15 -8.35 -13.69
N GLY A 119 -5.28 -8.32 -12.66
CA GLY A 119 -5.43 -7.46 -11.49
C GLY A 119 -6.46 -7.97 -10.48
N SER A 120 -6.93 -9.22 -10.62
CA SER A 120 -7.81 -9.85 -9.65
C SER A 120 -7.02 -10.42 -8.46
N PRO A 121 -7.42 -10.14 -7.21
CA PRO A 121 -6.82 -10.74 -6.04
C PRO A 121 -7.42 -12.13 -5.79
N GLY A 122 -6.57 -13.15 -5.63
CA GLY A 122 -6.93 -14.47 -5.11
C GLY A 122 -6.37 -14.62 -3.70
N PHE A 123 -7.17 -15.13 -2.77
CA PHE A 123 -6.74 -15.43 -1.40
C PHE A 123 -6.70 -16.92 -1.18
N ALA A 124 -5.67 -17.41 -0.48
CA ALA A 124 -5.51 -18.78 -0.09
C ALA A 124 -4.83 -18.86 1.28
N GLU A 125 -5.02 -19.96 1.97
CA GLU A 125 -4.23 -20.26 3.16
C GLU A 125 -2.78 -20.56 2.75
N GLU A 126 -1.83 -19.87 3.36
CA GLU A 126 -0.39 -20.11 3.21
C GLU A 126 0.09 -20.83 4.48
N GLY A 127 0.09 -22.12 4.47
CA GLY A 127 0.51 -22.90 5.66
C GLY A 127 0.31 -24.41 5.55
N GLY A 128 -0.52 -24.86 4.63
CA GLY A 128 -0.80 -26.29 4.47
C GLY A 128 0.25 -27.09 3.66
N ALA A 129 0.99 -26.45 2.78
CA ALA A 129 1.90 -27.16 1.86
C ALA A 129 3.18 -27.70 2.54
N GLY A 130 3.67 -27.03 3.60
CA GLY A 130 4.88 -27.47 4.31
C GLY A 130 4.63 -28.65 5.27
N GLN A 131 3.41 -28.81 5.77
CA GLN A 131 3.09 -29.92 6.68
C GLN A 131 2.77 -31.22 5.95
N GLU A 132 2.23 -31.17 4.73
CA GLU A 132 1.99 -32.39 3.94
C GLU A 132 3.30 -33.02 3.45
N GLU A 133 4.31 -32.25 3.10
CA GLU A 133 5.62 -32.76 2.72
C GLU A 133 6.34 -33.38 3.93
N GLN A 134 6.32 -32.72 5.09
CA GLN A 134 6.94 -33.25 6.31
C GLN A 134 6.24 -34.54 6.79
N LYS A 135 4.90 -34.61 6.70
CA LYS A 135 4.15 -35.78 7.08
C LYS A 135 4.40 -36.97 6.13
N ARG A 136 4.64 -36.71 4.85
CA ARG A 136 4.99 -37.73 3.86
C ARG A 136 6.41 -38.29 4.06
N GLU A 137 7.36 -37.43 4.47
CA GLU A 137 8.72 -37.88 4.79
C GLU A 137 8.75 -38.72 6.07
N GLU A 138 7.99 -38.36 7.12
CA GLU A 138 7.92 -39.16 8.33
C GLU A 138 7.26 -40.53 8.11
N GLU A 139 6.21 -40.63 7.30
CA GLU A 139 5.61 -41.91 6.95
C GLU A 139 6.53 -42.80 6.09
N ALA A 140 7.37 -42.20 5.25
CA ALA A 140 8.32 -42.92 4.42
C ALA A 140 9.51 -43.48 5.22
N LEU A 141 9.83 -42.90 6.37
CA LEU A 141 10.91 -43.36 7.25
C LEU A 141 10.49 -44.47 8.23
N LEU A 142 9.18 -44.79 8.32
CA LEU A 142 8.63 -45.83 9.21
C LEU A 142 8.29 -47.13 8.51
N GLN A 143 8.57 -47.24 7.20
CA GLN A 143 8.45 -48.49 6.40
C GLN A 143 9.84 -49.04 6.06
#